data_afcc51953162c5dbbd6f8856d698c55b
#
_entry.id   afcc51953162c5dbbd6f8856d698c55b
#
_cell.length_a   1.000
_cell.length_b   1.000
_cell.length_c   1.000
_cell.angle_alpha   90.00
_cell.angle_beta   90.00
_cell.angle_gamma   90.00
#
_symmetry.space_group_name_H-M   'P 1'
#
loop_
_entity.id
_entity.type
_entity.pdbx_description
1 polymer ?
#
loop_
_entity_poly.entity_id
_entity_poly.type
_entity_poly.pdbx_seq_one_letter_code
_entity_poly.pdbx_strand_id
1 'polypeptide(L)'
;MDKVYHFSAPGRTEIGGNHTDHQHGCVIAAAVDMETTAEVTLNDTNVIRVDSEGYKPVEIDLGDLKIREEETNTTAALIRGVAAAFASRGYQLAGFDAKVRSTVLPGSGLSSSAAFEVLIGRILNGLFADNAVSAIEIAQIGQYAENVFYGKPSGLMDQMASSVGGLVFIDFNDPKMPVVEKVDYDFAHSGYTLCTIDAGADHADLTDEYAAIPAEMKQVARFFGKEVLREVDEQEFYEKIADVRKETGDRAVLRAIHFFNENKRVQLQVRALKNDNFDAFLHYVNESGMASWTLLQNVTPAGYVEKQDMAFTIALCQQLLAGEGAVRVHGGGFAGTALAFVPNEKFEQFKTAIEAALGSGCCHKLAITE
;
A
#
# COMPACT_ATOMS: atom_id res chain seq x y z
N MET A 1 3.26 -7.60 39.35
CA MET A 1 3.53 -7.84 37.93
C MET A 1 2.97 -6.66 37.18
N ASP A 2 3.79 -5.99 36.42
CA ASP A 2 3.34 -4.86 35.61
C ASP A 2 2.32 -5.35 34.59
N LYS A 3 1.30 -4.54 34.34
CA LYS A 3 0.23 -4.90 33.40
C LYS A 3 0.79 -4.87 31.96
N VAL A 4 0.71 -6.01 31.30
CA VAL A 4 1.11 -6.13 29.85
C VAL A 4 -0.11 -5.89 29.00
N TYR A 5 0.04 -5.03 27.99
CA TYR A 5 -0.96 -4.74 26.99
C TYR A 5 -0.50 -5.35 25.67
N HIS A 6 -1.45 -5.84 24.87
CA HIS A 6 -1.18 -6.43 23.56
C HIS A 6 -1.83 -5.59 22.47
N PHE A 7 -1.06 -5.27 21.45
CA PHE A 7 -1.52 -4.52 20.26
C PHE A 7 -1.05 -5.21 19.00
N SER A 8 -1.81 -5.05 17.92
CA SER A 8 -1.43 -5.51 16.60
C SER A 8 -1.88 -4.54 15.51
N ALA A 9 -1.23 -4.61 14.38
CA ALA A 9 -1.66 -3.95 13.15
C ALA A 9 -1.33 -4.84 11.95
N PRO A 10 -2.28 -5.09 11.05
CA PRO A 10 -2.09 -5.95 9.89
C PRO A 10 -1.27 -5.27 8.81
N GLY A 11 -0.59 -6.07 7.98
CA GLY A 11 -0.16 -5.65 6.66
C GLY A 11 -1.35 -5.41 5.75
N ARG A 12 -1.09 -4.89 4.55
CA ARG A 12 -2.15 -4.62 3.56
C ARG A 12 -1.78 -5.15 2.19
N THR A 13 -2.80 -5.47 1.40
CA THR A 13 -2.67 -5.74 -0.04
C THR A 13 -3.46 -4.71 -0.85
N GLU A 14 -2.93 -4.31 -2.00
CA GLU A 14 -3.63 -3.48 -2.98
C GLU A 14 -4.42 -4.37 -3.94
N ILE A 15 -5.75 -4.32 -3.86
CA ILE A 15 -6.64 -5.11 -4.70
C ILE A 15 -6.90 -4.43 -6.05
N GLY A 16 -6.99 -3.10 -6.07
CA GLY A 16 -7.21 -2.31 -7.29
C GLY A 16 -6.90 -0.84 -7.09
N GLY A 17 -6.70 -0.12 -8.19
CA GLY A 17 -6.39 1.31 -8.17
C GLY A 17 -4.88 1.60 -8.20
N ASN A 18 -4.14 0.86 -9.02
CA ASN A 18 -2.70 1.00 -9.11
C ASN A 18 -2.28 2.43 -9.50
N HIS A 19 -1.54 3.09 -8.61
CA HIS A 19 -1.06 4.48 -8.77
C HIS A 19 -2.15 5.53 -9.00
N THR A 20 -3.34 5.35 -8.41
CA THR A 20 -4.41 6.37 -8.47
C THR A 20 -4.42 7.29 -7.25
N ASP A 21 -3.99 6.82 -6.09
CA ASP A 21 -4.06 7.52 -4.80
C ASP A 21 -3.32 8.86 -4.79
N HIS A 22 -2.11 8.92 -5.33
CA HIS A 22 -1.32 10.16 -5.42
C HIS A 22 -1.87 11.18 -6.45
N GLN A 23 -2.90 10.80 -7.22
CA GLN A 23 -3.67 11.66 -8.11
C GLN A 23 -5.11 11.90 -7.60
N HIS A 24 -5.34 11.66 -6.31
CA HIS A 24 -6.63 11.77 -5.63
C HIS A 24 -7.72 10.83 -6.21
N GLY A 25 -7.31 9.68 -6.72
CA GLY A 25 -8.20 8.67 -7.27
C GLY A 25 -8.76 7.71 -6.23
N CYS A 26 -9.38 6.65 -6.73
CA CYS A 26 -9.99 5.60 -5.93
C CYS A 26 -9.09 4.36 -5.88
N VAL A 27 -9.13 3.64 -4.75
CA VAL A 27 -8.44 2.36 -4.57
C VAL A 27 -9.34 1.34 -3.89
N ILE A 28 -9.05 0.06 -4.06
CA ILE A 28 -9.50 -1.02 -3.20
C ILE A 28 -8.28 -1.65 -2.55
N ALA A 29 -8.28 -1.71 -1.24
CA ALA A 29 -7.22 -2.33 -0.48
C ALA A 29 -7.81 -3.21 0.63
N ALA A 30 -7.00 -4.13 1.14
CA ALA A 30 -7.45 -5.01 2.21
C ALA A 30 -6.36 -5.21 3.25
N ALA A 31 -6.76 -5.32 4.51
CA ALA A 31 -5.90 -5.86 5.57
C ALA A 31 -5.72 -7.36 5.37
N VAL A 32 -4.52 -7.87 5.67
CA VAL A 32 -4.18 -9.28 5.50
C VAL A 32 -3.78 -9.93 6.83
N ASP A 33 -3.78 -11.26 6.86
CA ASP A 33 -3.50 -12.08 8.03
C ASP A 33 -2.02 -12.09 8.50
N MET A 34 -1.16 -11.34 7.83
CA MET A 34 0.19 -11.04 8.31
C MET A 34 0.15 -9.74 9.10
N GLU A 35 0.73 -9.73 10.31
CA GLU A 35 0.60 -8.59 11.22
C GLU A 35 1.92 -8.25 11.94
N THR A 36 1.98 -7.02 12.42
CA THR A 36 2.99 -6.55 13.36
C THR A 36 2.34 -6.45 14.74
N THR A 37 2.91 -7.11 15.75
CA THR A 37 2.38 -7.21 17.11
C THR A 37 3.31 -6.55 18.12
N ALA A 38 2.76 -6.08 19.24
CA ALA A 38 3.53 -5.53 20.35
C ALA A 38 3.02 -6.02 21.72
N GLU A 39 3.95 -6.39 22.59
CA GLU A 39 3.74 -6.50 24.03
C GLU A 39 4.26 -5.22 24.69
N VAL A 40 3.39 -4.50 25.40
CA VAL A 40 3.67 -3.16 25.91
C VAL A 40 3.47 -3.09 27.41
N THR A 41 4.43 -2.48 28.12
CA THR A 41 4.35 -2.16 29.55
C THR A 41 4.66 -0.69 29.79
N LEU A 42 3.92 -0.03 30.69
CA LEU A 42 4.27 1.34 31.13
C LEU A 42 5.55 1.28 31.95
N ASN A 43 6.45 2.26 31.80
CA ASN A 43 7.76 2.25 32.43
C ASN A 43 8.01 3.43 33.39
N ASP A 44 6.95 4.17 33.72
CA ASP A 44 6.99 5.32 34.68
C ASP A 44 8.07 6.38 34.35
N THR A 45 8.49 6.45 33.07
CA THR A 45 9.46 7.44 32.58
C THR A 45 8.84 8.32 31.49
N ASN A 46 9.63 9.26 30.97
CA ASN A 46 9.25 10.08 29.80
C ASN A 46 9.86 9.56 28.49
N VAL A 47 10.15 8.25 28.42
CA VAL A 47 10.85 7.64 27.28
C VAL A 47 10.05 6.46 26.73
N ILE A 48 9.77 6.49 25.42
CA ILE A 48 9.28 5.33 24.67
C ILE A 48 10.49 4.47 24.29
N ARG A 49 10.47 3.19 24.64
CA ARG A 49 11.47 2.21 24.21
C ARG A 49 10.80 1.15 23.34
N VAL A 50 11.31 0.96 22.14
CA VAL A 50 10.81 -0.05 21.21
C VAL A 50 11.95 -1.00 20.84
N ASP A 51 11.77 -2.26 21.15
CA ASP A 51 12.65 -3.37 20.77
C ASP A 51 11.95 -4.22 19.72
N SER A 52 12.34 -4.05 18.48
CA SER A 52 11.79 -4.79 17.34
C SER A 52 12.71 -5.92 16.94
N GLU A 53 12.17 -7.13 16.81
CA GLU A 53 12.94 -8.32 16.42
C GLU A 53 13.70 -8.09 15.11
N GLY A 54 15.02 -8.30 15.14
CA GLY A 54 15.90 -8.10 13.97
C GLY A 54 16.40 -6.66 13.76
N TYR A 55 16.00 -5.71 14.61
CA TYR A 55 16.40 -4.31 14.53
C TYR A 55 17.08 -3.85 15.82
N LYS A 56 17.80 -2.72 15.74
CA LYS A 56 18.36 -2.09 16.94
C LYS A 56 17.24 -1.46 17.77
N PRO A 57 17.25 -1.61 19.11
CA PRO A 57 16.31 -0.92 19.98
C PRO A 57 16.33 0.61 19.76
N VAL A 58 15.17 1.22 19.86
CA VAL A 58 14.97 2.65 19.68
C VAL A 58 14.43 3.26 20.96
N GLU A 59 14.97 4.42 21.36
CA GLU A 59 14.49 5.23 22.48
C GLU A 59 14.08 6.62 21.99
N ILE A 60 12.88 7.07 22.39
CA ILE A 60 12.33 8.39 22.05
C ILE A 60 12.00 9.13 23.35
N ASP A 61 12.66 10.25 23.59
CA ASP A 61 12.32 11.17 24.67
C ASP A 61 11.08 11.99 24.28
N LEU A 62 10.01 11.84 25.05
CA LEU A 62 8.75 12.58 24.87
C LEU A 62 8.90 14.10 25.17
N GLY A 63 9.97 14.51 25.83
CA GLY A 63 10.32 15.93 26.02
C GLY A 63 10.85 16.61 24.78
N ASP A 64 11.29 15.85 23.77
CA ASP A 64 11.78 16.38 22.50
C ASP A 64 11.23 15.57 21.31
N LEU A 65 10.10 16.01 20.78
CA LEU A 65 9.42 15.40 19.65
C LEU A 65 9.61 16.21 18.33
N LYS A 66 10.68 17.00 18.25
CA LYS A 66 11.01 17.73 17.01
C LYS A 66 11.57 16.78 15.95
N ILE A 67 11.45 17.21 14.68
CA ILE A 67 12.09 16.53 13.55
C ILE A 67 13.60 16.54 13.75
N ARG A 68 14.25 15.42 13.49
CA ARG A 68 15.70 15.26 13.54
C ARG A 68 16.20 14.74 12.20
N GLU A 69 17.04 15.51 11.52
CA GLU A 69 17.56 15.16 10.20
C GLU A 69 18.36 13.86 10.23
N GLU A 70 19.08 13.59 11.33
CA GLU A 70 19.85 12.37 11.54
C GLU A 70 19.01 11.10 11.70
N GLU A 71 17.71 11.27 11.98
CA GLU A 71 16.75 10.16 12.07
C GLU A 71 16.03 9.88 10.75
N THR A 72 16.25 10.67 9.70
CA THR A 72 15.63 10.45 8.38
C THR A 72 15.87 9.02 7.89
N ASN A 73 14.82 8.36 7.37
CA ASN A 73 14.80 6.95 6.97
C ASN A 73 15.06 5.95 8.10
N THR A 74 14.72 6.29 9.35
CA THR A 74 14.85 5.40 10.50
C THR A 74 13.53 5.11 11.21
N THR A 75 13.45 4.00 11.91
CA THR A 75 12.30 3.64 12.76
C THR A 75 12.06 4.70 13.86
N ALA A 76 13.12 5.35 14.34
CA ALA A 76 13.03 6.42 15.34
C ALA A 76 12.18 7.60 14.82
N ALA A 77 12.36 8.00 13.57
CA ALA A 77 11.59 9.06 12.95
C ALA A 77 10.08 8.72 12.90
N LEU A 78 9.71 7.49 12.57
CA LEU A 78 8.31 7.04 12.54
C LEU A 78 7.67 7.12 13.93
N ILE A 79 8.33 6.58 14.97
CA ILE A 79 7.83 6.60 16.34
C ILE A 79 7.69 8.05 16.83
N ARG A 80 8.72 8.87 16.62
CA ARG A 80 8.72 10.28 17.00
C ARG A 80 7.59 11.06 16.29
N GLY A 81 7.38 10.83 15.00
CA GLY A 81 6.35 11.48 14.20
C GLY A 81 4.94 11.14 14.69
N VAL A 82 4.67 9.87 14.96
CA VAL A 82 3.37 9.42 15.52
C VAL A 82 3.17 10.03 16.92
N ALA A 83 4.17 9.99 17.80
CA ALA A 83 4.09 10.58 19.14
C ALA A 83 3.88 12.10 19.08
N ALA A 84 4.59 12.82 18.21
CA ALA A 84 4.42 14.25 17.99
C ALA A 84 3.00 14.60 17.55
N ALA A 85 2.41 13.80 16.65
CA ALA A 85 1.06 14.00 16.18
C ALA A 85 0.01 13.81 17.29
N PHE A 86 0.18 12.83 18.19
CA PHE A 86 -0.69 12.66 19.36
C PHE A 86 -0.51 13.81 20.36
N ALA A 87 0.72 14.17 20.68
CA ALA A 87 1.02 15.28 21.59
C ALA A 87 0.45 16.62 21.09
N SER A 88 0.55 16.90 19.79
CA SER A 88 -0.02 18.11 19.17
C SER A 88 -1.54 18.20 19.25
N ARG A 89 -2.23 17.06 19.40
CA ARG A 89 -3.68 16.97 19.63
C ARG A 89 -4.07 17.12 21.11
N GLY A 90 -3.09 17.34 21.98
CA GLY A 90 -3.30 17.57 23.41
C GLY A 90 -3.32 16.31 24.29
N TYR A 91 -3.02 15.13 23.73
CA TYR A 91 -2.92 13.92 24.51
C TYR A 91 -1.66 13.93 25.38
N GLN A 92 -1.81 13.57 26.65
CA GLN A 92 -0.70 13.48 27.61
C GLN A 92 -0.06 12.09 27.49
N LEU A 93 1.12 12.03 26.89
CA LEU A 93 1.86 10.80 26.68
C LEU A 93 2.76 10.51 27.88
N ALA A 94 2.99 9.24 28.15
CA ALA A 94 3.98 8.74 29.12
C ALA A 94 4.83 7.65 28.48
N GLY A 95 5.95 7.31 29.13
CA GLY A 95 6.86 6.30 28.63
C GLY A 95 6.31 4.89 28.74
N PHE A 96 6.72 4.06 27.79
CA PHE A 96 6.43 2.62 27.77
C PHE A 96 7.57 1.84 27.13
N ASP A 97 7.64 0.57 27.42
CA ASP A 97 8.51 -0.40 26.76
C ASP A 97 7.65 -1.29 25.88
N ALA A 98 8.02 -1.44 24.61
CA ALA A 98 7.33 -2.28 23.64
C ALA A 98 8.29 -3.32 23.04
N LYS A 99 7.89 -4.59 23.06
CA LYS A 99 8.54 -5.67 22.31
C LYS A 99 7.73 -5.96 21.08
N VAL A 100 8.32 -5.71 19.90
CA VAL A 100 7.63 -5.79 18.60
C VAL A 100 8.12 -6.99 17.81
N ARG A 101 7.17 -7.72 17.22
CA ARG A 101 7.39 -8.80 16.26
C ARG A 101 6.55 -8.58 15.04
N SER A 102 7.04 -8.99 13.87
CA SER A 102 6.31 -8.82 12.61
C SER A 102 6.38 -10.09 11.76
N THR A 103 5.24 -10.48 11.22
CA THR A 103 5.14 -11.44 10.12
C THR A 103 5.01 -10.72 8.77
N VAL A 104 4.84 -9.39 8.77
CA VAL A 104 4.88 -8.55 7.57
C VAL A 104 6.33 -8.32 7.19
N LEU A 105 6.86 -9.14 6.29
CA LEU A 105 8.26 -9.08 5.91
C LEU A 105 8.55 -7.82 5.06
N PRO A 106 9.69 -7.14 5.30
CA PRO A 106 10.17 -6.10 4.41
C PRO A 106 10.31 -6.62 2.98
N GLY A 107 9.88 -5.83 1.99
CA GLY A 107 9.96 -6.24 0.57
C GLY A 107 8.85 -7.18 0.10
N SER A 108 7.98 -7.69 1.00
CA SER A 108 6.85 -8.57 0.62
C SER A 108 5.71 -7.87 -0.13
N GLY A 109 5.81 -6.56 -0.33
CA GLY A 109 4.73 -5.74 -0.93
C GLY A 109 3.56 -5.45 0.01
N LEU A 110 3.58 -5.93 1.27
CA LEU A 110 2.48 -5.84 2.23
C LEU A 110 2.58 -4.64 3.18
N SER A 111 3.49 -3.71 2.91
CA SER A 111 3.70 -2.44 3.64
C SER A 111 3.99 -2.61 5.14
N SER A 112 5.17 -3.15 5.45
CA SER A 112 5.62 -3.28 6.83
C SER A 112 5.76 -1.93 7.56
N SER A 113 6.10 -0.84 6.87
CA SER A 113 6.18 0.50 7.46
C SER A 113 4.82 0.99 7.93
N ALA A 114 3.78 0.89 7.09
CA ALA A 114 2.44 1.31 7.46
C ALA A 114 1.87 0.48 8.62
N ALA A 115 2.08 -0.84 8.61
CA ALA A 115 1.69 -1.69 9.73
C ALA A 115 2.38 -1.26 11.03
N PHE A 116 3.66 -0.90 10.99
CA PHE A 116 4.40 -0.42 12.16
C PHE A 116 3.87 0.95 12.64
N GLU A 117 3.66 1.90 11.73
CA GLU A 117 3.11 3.23 12.06
C GLU A 117 1.72 3.13 12.71
N VAL A 118 0.85 2.31 12.13
CA VAL A 118 -0.49 2.02 12.67
C VAL A 118 -0.40 1.33 14.02
N LEU A 119 0.54 0.40 14.21
CA LEU A 119 0.78 -0.24 15.51
C LEU A 119 1.13 0.79 16.60
N ILE A 120 2.09 1.68 16.33
CA ILE A 120 2.46 2.76 17.26
C ILE A 120 1.25 3.67 17.54
N GLY A 121 0.49 4.02 16.49
CA GLY A 121 -0.76 4.79 16.65
C GLY A 121 -1.78 4.09 17.54
N ARG A 122 -2.00 2.79 17.36
CA ARG A 122 -2.91 1.99 18.18
C ARG A 122 -2.44 1.88 19.65
N ILE A 123 -1.12 1.75 19.87
CA ILE A 123 -0.54 1.75 21.24
C ILE A 123 -0.86 3.08 21.91
N LEU A 124 -0.52 4.21 21.30
CA LEU A 124 -0.75 5.54 21.88
C LEU A 124 -2.24 5.82 22.09
N ASN A 125 -3.09 5.41 21.15
CA ASN A 125 -4.54 5.56 21.24
C ASN A 125 -5.12 4.77 22.42
N GLY A 126 -4.70 3.50 22.56
CA GLY A 126 -5.19 2.64 23.63
C GLY A 126 -4.68 3.01 25.02
N LEU A 127 -3.43 3.49 25.15
CA LEU A 127 -2.84 3.81 26.43
C LEU A 127 -3.13 5.24 26.92
N PHE A 128 -3.25 6.22 26.02
CA PHE A 128 -3.24 7.63 26.38
C PHE A 128 -4.39 8.46 25.78
N ALA A 129 -5.23 7.87 24.95
CA ALA A 129 -6.35 8.55 24.31
C ALA A 129 -7.69 7.82 24.47
N ASP A 130 -7.79 6.81 25.32
CA ASP A 130 -9.01 6.02 25.58
C ASP A 130 -9.69 5.52 24.28
N ASN A 131 -8.91 5.21 23.27
CA ASN A 131 -9.36 4.85 21.92
C ASN A 131 -10.23 5.92 21.20
N ALA A 132 -10.07 7.19 21.57
CA ALA A 132 -10.83 8.29 20.99
C ALA A 132 -10.39 8.68 19.56
N VAL A 133 -9.18 8.30 19.15
CA VAL A 133 -8.67 8.59 17.79
C VAL A 133 -9.20 7.52 16.83
N SER A 134 -9.89 7.93 15.80
CA SER A 134 -10.49 7.03 14.82
C SER A 134 -9.42 6.30 13.97
N ALA A 135 -9.79 5.18 13.35
CA ALA A 135 -8.90 4.44 12.45
C ALA A 135 -8.40 5.30 11.27
N ILE A 136 -9.25 6.17 10.74
CA ILE A 136 -8.88 7.12 9.68
C ILE A 136 -7.83 8.10 10.17
N GLU A 137 -8.01 8.67 11.36
CA GLU A 137 -7.04 9.59 11.95
C GLU A 137 -5.71 8.91 12.27
N ILE A 138 -5.72 7.65 12.77
CA ILE A 138 -4.49 6.86 12.97
C ILE A 138 -3.74 6.69 11.65
N ALA A 139 -4.44 6.38 10.56
CA ALA A 139 -3.84 6.27 9.24
C ALA A 139 -3.20 7.60 8.78
N GLN A 140 -3.91 8.71 8.96
CA GLN A 140 -3.40 10.06 8.62
C GLN A 140 -2.19 10.45 9.48
N ILE A 141 -2.17 10.05 10.75
CA ILE A 141 -1.03 10.24 11.66
C ILE A 141 0.18 9.44 11.17
N GLY A 142 -0.01 8.17 10.77
CA GLY A 142 1.04 7.34 10.19
C GLY A 142 1.63 7.97 8.93
N GLN A 143 0.80 8.36 7.98
CA GLN A 143 1.25 9.06 6.77
C GLN A 143 2.01 10.36 7.09
N TYR A 144 1.54 11.13 8.06
CA TYR A 144 2.23 12.34 8.50
C TYR A 144 3.64 12.01 9.04
N ALA A 145 3.77 10.97 9.86
CA ALA A 145 5.07 10.53 10.36
C ALA A 145 6.00 10.07 9.21
N GLU A 146 5.48 9.33 8.24
CA GLU A 146 6.26 8.88 7.07
C GLU A 146 6.69 10.06 6.19
N ASN A 147 5.80 10.99 5.88
CA ASN A 147 6.10 12.09 4.97
C ASN A 147 6.98 13.18 5.61
N VAL A 148 6.75 13.51 6.88
CA VAL A 148 7.34 14.69 7.54
C VAL A 148 8.57 14.33 8.37
N PHE A 149 8.56 13.21 9.08
CA PHE A 149 9.67 12.80 9.95
C PHE A 149 10.61 11.81 9.27
N TYR A 150 10.04 10.78 8.65
CA TYR A 150 10.84 9.76 7.94
C TYR A 150 11.40 10.30 6.62
N GLY A 151 10.70 11.24 5.98
CA GLY A 151 11.16 11.92 4.76
C GLY A 151 10.81 11.21 3.46
N LYS A 152 9.88 10.25 3.47
CA LYS A 152 9.42 9.54 2.28
C LYS A 152 8.01 10.03 1.90
N PRO A 153 7.83 10.72 0.76
CA PRO A 153 6.51 11.10 0.29
C PRO A 153 5.72 9.85 -0.13
N SER A 154 4.63 9.57 0.58
CA SER A 154 3.75 8.44 0.32
C SER A 154 2.29 8.85 0.23
N GLY A 155 1.47 8.04 -0.48
CA GLY A 155 0.01 8.11 -0.42
C GLY A 155 -0.52 7.63 0.93
N LEU A 156 -1.84 7.67 1.10
CA LEU A 156 -2.51 7.31 2.36
C LEU A 156 -3.10 5.88 2.34
N MET A 157 -3.07 5.19 1.21
CA MET A 157 -3.71 3.89 1.03
C MET A 157 -3.20 2.84 2.02
N ASP A 158 -1.90 2.77 2.21
CA ASP A 158 -1.25 1.73 3.01
C ASP A 158 -1.67 1.80 4.48
N GLN A 159 -1.53 2.97 5.06
CA GLN A 159 -1.93 3.22 6.45
C GLN A 159 -3.45 3.08 6.63
N MET A 160 -4.23 3.50 5.63
CA MET A 160 -5.69 3.40 5.70
C MET A 160 -6.16 1.96 5.73
N ALA A 161 -5.65 1.12 4.82
CA ALA A 161 -6.02 -0.30 4.77
C ALA A 161 -5.59 -1.05 6.04
N SER A 162 -4.37 -0.81 6.53
CA SER A 162 -3.87 -1.40 7.79
C SER A 162 -4.68 -0.95 9.01
N SER A 163 -5.09 0.32 9.06
CA SER A 163 -5.76 0.89 10.22
C SER A 163 -7.25 0.55 10.28
N VAL A 164 -7.95 0.60 9.15
CA VAL A 164 -9.41 0.36 9.09
C VAL A 164 -9.75 -1.13 9.14
N GLY A 165 -8.89 -1.98 8.54
CA GLY A 165 -9.11 -3.43 8.47
C GLY A 165 -10.17 -3.84 7.44
N GLY A 166 -10.23 -5.13 7.15
CA GLY A 166 -11.15 -5.70 6.16
C GLY A 166 -10.82 -5.30 4.74
N LEU A 167 -11.81 -5.44 3.86
CA LEU A 167 -11.75 -4.96 2.48
C LEU A 167 -12.36 -3.55 2.42
N VAL A 168 -11.59 -2.57 1.93
CA VAL A 168 -12.01 -1.17 1.90
C VAL A 168 -11.91 -0.58 0.50
N PHE A 169 -12.94 0.14 0.10
CA PHE A 169 -12.90 1.11 -0.98
C PHE A 169 -12.56 2.48 -0.41
N ILE A 170 -11.62 3.18 -1.02
CA ILE A 170 -11.20 4.51 -0.58
C ILE A 170 -11.25 5.46 -1.78
N ASP A 171 -11.96 6.57 -1.64
CA ASP A 171 -11.93 7.69 -2.59
C ASP A 171 -11.14 8.85 -1.98
N PHE A 172 -10.00 9.18 -2.58
CA PHE A 172 -9.11 10.26 -2.16
C PHE A 172 -9.43 11.60 -2.84
N ASN A 173 -10.64 11.81 -3.32
CA ASN A 173 -11.02 13.09 -3.95
C ASN A 173 -10.69 14.30 -3.03
N ASP A 174 -10.91 14.16 -1.73
CA ASP A 174 -10.34 15.03 -0.70
C ASP A 174 -9.43 14.20 0.22
N PRO A 175 -8.09 14.28 0.09
CA PRO A 175 -7.18 13.50 0.93
C PRO A 175 -7.24 13.84 2.42
N LYS A 176 -7.79 15.01 2.78
CA LYS A 176 -7.98 15.40 4.18
C LYS A 176 -9.24 14.76 4.78
N MET A 177 -10.22 14.48 3.94
CA MET A 177 -11.47 13.81 4.31
C MET A 177 -11.82 12.71 3.29
N PRO A 178 -10.98 11.64 3.21
CA PRO A 178 -11.22 10.55 2.25
C PRO A 178 -12.54 9.84 2.58
N VAL A 179 -13.25 9.44 1.54
CA VAL A 179 -14.42 8.57 1.71
C VAL A 179 -13.92 7.14 1.83
N VAL A 180 -14.18 6.50 2.97
CA VAL A 180 -13.77 5.12 3.25
C VAL A 180 -15.03 4.28 3.43
N GLU A 181 -15.17 3.23 2.63
CA GLU A 181 -16.32 2.33 2.67
C GLU A 181 -15.82 0.88 2.79
N LYS A 182 -16.29 0.15 3.82
CA LYS A 182 -16.06 -1.29 3.89
C LYS A 182 -16.87 -2.00 2.79
N VAL A 183 -16.20 -2.88 2.07
CA VAL A 183 -16.81 -3.72 1.05
C VAL A 183 -17.09 -5.08 1.67
N ASP A 184 -18.36 -5.39 1.88
CA ASP A 184 -18.78 -6.68 2.44
C ASP A 184 -18.68 -7.75 1.36
N TYR A 185 -17.54 -8.46 1.34
CA TYR A 185 -17.29 -9.58 0.45
C TYR A 185 -16.32 -10.58 1.11
N ASP A 186 -16.74 -11.82 1.21
CA ASP A 186 -15.91 -12.90 1.77
C ASP A 186 -15.12 -13.62 0.68
N PHE A 187 -13.85 -13.28 0.54
CA PHE A 187 -12.94 -13.92 -0.42
C PHE A 187 -12.74 -15.41 -0.15
N ALA A 188 -12.95 -15.91 1.08
CA ALA A 188 -12.82 -17.32 1.38
C ALA A 188 -13.85 -18.18 0.62
N HIS A 189 -15.00 -17.60 0.29
CA HIS A 189 -16.05 -18.25 -0.48
C HIS A 189 -15.98 -18.01 -1.99
N SER A 190 -15.01 -17.25 -2.47
CA SER A 190 -14.87 -16.93 -3.91
C SER A 190 -14.51 -18.14 -4.79
N GLY A 191 -13.97 -19.20 -4.20
CA GLY A 191 -13.39 -20.32 -4.95
C GLY A 191 -11.93 -20.08 -5.37
N TYR A 192 -11.36 -18.94 -5.00
CA TYR A 192 -9.99 -18.53 -5.35
C TYR A 192 -9.14 -18.24 -4.11
N THR A 193 -7.86 -18.54 -4.24
CA THR A 193 -6.82 -18.19 -3.26
C THR A 193 -6.14 -16.90 -3.71
N LEU A 194 -6.13 -15.91 -2.84
CA LEU A 194 -5.33 -14.69 -3.00
C LEU A 194 -3.89 -14.98 -2.59
N CYS A 195 -2.92 -14.59 -3.42
CA CYS A 195 -1.51 -14.70 -3.07
C CYS A 195 -0.68 -13.56 -3.68
N THR A 196 0.44 -13.25 -3.03
CA THR A 196 1.51 -12.43 -3.61
C THR A 196 2.68 -13.31 -4.03
N ILE A 197 3.33 -12.94 -5.12
CA ILE A 197 4.50 -13.61 -5.66
C ILE A 197 5.66 -12.61 -5.69
N ASP A 198 6.72 -12.87 -4.93
CA ASP A 198 7.95 -12.08 -4.97
C ASP A 198 8.67 -12.33 -6.29
N ALA A 199 8.88 -11.29 -7.08
CA ALA A 199 9.58 -11.35 -8.35
C ALA A 199 11.11 -11.45 -8.19
N GLY A 200 11.65 -11.27 -6.99
CA GLY A 200 13.08 -11.36 -6.69
C GLY A 200 13.91 -10.17 -7.16
N ALA A 201 13.28 -9.08 -7.60
CA ALA A 201 13.98 -7.89 -8.07
C ALA A 201 14.36 -6.96 -6.91
N ASP A 202 15.54 -6.32 -7.00
CA ASP A 202 15.99 -5.31 -6.04
C ASP A 202 15.35 -3.94 -6.34
N HIS A 203 14.91 -3.23 -5.30
CA HIS A 203 14.32 -1.90 -5.38
C HIS A 203 15.36 -0.76 -5.37
N ALA A 204 16.64 -1.05 -5.05
CA ALA A 204 17.61 -0.02 -4.65
C ALA A 204 17.88 1.05 -5.72
N ASP A 205 17.83 0.69 -7.01
CA ASP A 205 18.16 1.60 -8.12
C ASP A 205 16.93 2.13 -8.88
N LEU A 206 15.71 1.96 -8.34
CA LEU A 206 14.47 2.26 -9.05
C LEU A 206 13.75 3.53 -8.57
N THR A 207 14.37 4.30 -7.68
CA THR A 207 13.77 5.50 -7.08
C THR A 207 13.29 6.50 -8.13
N ASP A 208 14.07 6.73 -9.19
CA ASP A 208 13.73 7.66 -10.26
C ASP A 208 12.51 7.19 -11.07
N GLU A 209 12.38 5.88 -11.31
CA GLU A 209 11.23 5.30 -12.01
C GLU A 209 9.94 5.43 -11.20
N TYR A 210 10.00 5.19 -9.88
CA TYR A 210 8.87 5.42 -8.99
C TYR A 210 8.48 6.90 -8.94
N ALA A 211 9.44 7.80 -8.84
CA ALA A 211 9.20 9.24 -8.80
C ALA A 211 8.64 9.78 -10.12
N ALA A 212 9.01 9.18 -11.25
CA ALA A 212 8.55 9.60 -12.57
C ALA A 212 7.04 9.39 -12.76
N ILE A 213 6.42 8.38 -12.13
CA ILE A 213 4.99 8.11 -12.31
C ILE A 213 4.13 9.30 -11.85
N PRO A 214 4.16 9.72 -10.58
CA PRO A 214 3.37 10.87 -10.14
C PRO A 214 3.82 12.18 -10.81
N ALA A 215 5.11 12.35 -11.09
CA ALA A 215 5.62 13.56 -11.73
C ALA A 215 5.05 13.75 -13.15
N GLU A 216 5.02 12.72 -13.97
CA GLU A 216 4.48 12.75 -15.33
C GLU A 216 2.96 12.94 -15.34
N MET A 217 2.23 12.27 -14.43
CA MET A 217 0.79 12.50 -14.28
C MET A 217 0.48 13.95 -13.89
N LYS A 218 1.28 14.55 -12.98
CA LYS A 218 1.15 15.95 -12.61
C LYS A 218 1.52 16.90 -13.75
N GLN A 219 2.45 16.55 -14.63
CA GLN A 219 2.73 17.35 -15.83
C GLN A 219 1.48 17.47 -16.73
N VAL A 220 0.76 16.37 -16.92
CA VAL A 220 -0.50 16.39 -17.67
C VAL A 220 -1.55 17.24 -16.94
N ALA A 221 -1.71 17.09 -15.63
CA ALA A 221 -2.66 17.91 -14.86
C ALA A 221 -2.34 19.41 -14.97
N ARG A 222 -1.07 19.79 -14.89
CA ARG A 222 -0.62 21.19 -15.02
C ARG A 222 -0.90 21.81 -16.39
N PHE A 223 -0.91 21.03 -17.46
CA PHE A 223 -1.34 21.50 -18.78
C PHE A 223 -2.76 22.09 -18.74
N PHE A 224 -3.63 21.54 -17.87
CA PHE A 224 -4.98 22.02 -17.63
C PHE A 224 -5.10 23.01 -16.45
N GLY A 225 -3.97 23.47 -15.90
CA GLY A 225 -3.96 24.37 -14.73
C GLY A 225 -4.41 23.68 -13.44
N LYS A 226 -4.23 22.36 -13.34
CA LYS A 226 -4.62 21.53 -12.19
C LYS A 226 -3.40 20.94 -11.50
N GLU A 227 -3.58 20.54 -10.23
CA GLU A 227 -2.50 19.93 -9.44
C GLU A 227 -2.45 18.40 -9.62
N VAL A 228 -3.61 17.76 -9.81
CA VAL A 228 -3.75 16.30 -9.95
C VAL A 228 -4.75 15.95 -11.05
N LEU A 229 -4.66 14.75 -11.60
CA LEU A 229 -5.53 14.28 -12.70
C LEU A 229 -7.00 14.16 -12.29
N ARG A 230 -7.31 13.97 -11.01
CA ARG A 230 -8.71 13.94 -10.52
C ARG A 230 -9.47 15.23 -10.80
N GLU A 231 -8.78 16.36 -10.88
CA GLU A 231 -9.36 17.68 -11.14
C GLU A 231 -9.50 18.00 -12.64
N VAL A 232 -8.92 17.17 -13.51
CA VAL A 232 -8.95 17.35 -14.96
C VAL A 232 -10.25 16.76 -15.51
N ASP A 233 -10.95 17.52 -16.36
CA ASP A 233 -12.08 16.99 -17.12
C ASP A 233 -11.58 16.00 -18.17
N GLU A 234 -12.06 14.77 -18.11
CA GLU A 234 -11.59 13.69 -18.98
C GLU A 234 -11.96 13.95 -20.46
N GLN A 235 -13.13 14.55 -20.73
CA GLN A 235 -13.53 14.87 -22.10
C GLN A 235 -12.58 15.94 -22.67
N GLU A 236 -12.29 16.99 -21.91
CA GLU A 236 -11.35 18.03 -22.31
C GLU A 236 -9.94 17.46 -22.54
N PHE A 237 -9.51 16.50 -21.72
CA PHE A 237 -8.23 15.80 -21.91
C PHE A 237 -8.17 15.12 -23.28
N TYR A 238 -9.21 14.35 -23.66
CA TYR A 238 -9.22 13.67 -24.98
C TYR A 238 -9.38 14.63 -26.15
N GLU A 239 -10.11 15.73 -26.00
CA GLU A 239 -10.22 16.76 -27.03
C GLU A 239 -8.88 17.45 -27.32
N LYS A 240 -8.03 17.60 -26.30
CA LYS A 240 -6.73 18.27 -26.39
C LYS A 240 -5.53 17.30 -26.40
N ILE A 241 -5.76 16.01 -26.54
CA ILE A 241 -4.72 14.96 -26.36
C ILE A 241 -3.50 15.16 -27.25
N ALA A 242 -3.66 15.70 -28.46
CA ALA A 242 -2.54 15.97 -29.37
C ALA A 242 -1.61 17.07 -28.83
N ASP A 243 -2.18 18.12 -28.24
CA ASP A 243 -1.42 19.23 -27.66
C ASP A 243 -0.76 18.80 -26.34
N VAL A 244 -1.49 18.08 -25.48
CA VAL A 244 -0.95 17.47 -24.26
C VAL A 244 0.25 16.58 -24.57
N ARG A 245 0.11 15.69 -25.57
CA ARG A 245 1.18 14.80 -26.01
C ARG A 245 2.42 15.54 -26.51
N LYS A 246 2.21 16.63 -27.24
CA LYS A 246 3.30 17.47 -27.75
C LYS A 246 4.09 18.16 -26.62
N GLU A 247 3.40 18.55 -25.55
CA GLU A 247 4.00 19.25 -24.42
C GLU A 247 4.62 18.30 -23.39
N THR A 248 3.92 17.20 -23.05
CA THR A 248 4.31 16.32 -21.94
C THR A 248 4.98 15.02 -22.38
N GLY A 249 4.85 14.63 -23.64
CA GLY A 249 5.36 13.37 -24.19
C GLY A 249 4.39 12.21 -24.07
N ASP A 250 4.71 11.12 -24.78
CA ASP A 250 3.84 9.94 -24.93
C ASP A 250 3.60 9.24 -23.61
N ARG A 251 4.65 8.99 -22.80
CA ARG A 251 4.55 8.24 -21.54
C ARG A 251 3.68 8.95 -20.52
N ALA A 252 3.78 10.26 -20.39
CA ALA A 252 2.92 11.05 -19.49
C ALA A 252 1.44 10.95 -19.91
N VAL A 253 1.14 11.01 -21.20
CA VAL A 253 -0.23 10.83 -21.74
C VAL A 253 -0.75 9.42 -21.48
N LEU A 254 0.06 8.38 -21.70
CA LEU A 254 -0.32 6.99 -21.43
C LEU A 254 -0.63 6.78 -19.94
N ARG A 255 0.17 7.37 -19.05
CA ARG A 255 -0.05 7.34 -17.59
C ARG A 255 -1.34 8.08 -17.19
N ALA A 256 -1.67 9.19 -17.85
CA ALA A 256 -2.94 9.87 -17.62
C ALA A 256 -4.15 9.03 -18.10
N ILE A 257 -4.06 8.38 -19.26
CA ILE A 257 -5.08 7.44 -19.74
C ILE A 257 -5.26 6.29 -18.74
N HIS A 258 -4.15 5.75 -18.21
CA HIS A 258 -4.21 4.75 -17.16
C HIS A 258 -5.02 5.25 -15.97
N PHE A 259 -4.70 6.44 -15.45
CA PHE A 259 -5.41 7.02 -14.31
C PHE A 259 -6.92 7.10 -14.52
N PHE A 260 -7.38 7.67 -15.63
CA PHE A 260 -8.81 7.81 -15.90
C PHE A 260 -9.51 6.45 -16.01
N ASN A 261 -8.88 5.49 -16.65
CA ASN A 261 -9.43 4.14 -16.80
C ASN A 261 -9.41 3.38 -15.46
N GLU A 262 -8.30 3.44 -14.71
CA GLU A 262 -8.14 2.72 -13.45
C GLU A 262 -9.09 3.26 -12.38
N ASN A 263 -9.26 4.58 -12.32
CA ASN A 263 -10.18 5.20 -11.38
C ASN A 263 -11.66 4.75 -11.58
N LYS A 264 -12.07 4.54 -12.84
CA LYS A 264 -13.38 3.94 -13.17
C LYS A 264 -13.40 2.44 -12.87
N ARG A 265 -12.32 1.73 -13.19
CA ARG A 265 -12.21 0.27 -13.01
C ARG A 265 -12.35 -0.12 -11.54
N VAL A 266 -11.78 0.65 -10.61
CA VAL A 266 -11.95 0.44 -9.17
C VAL A 266 -13.44 0.42 -8.79
N GLN A 267 -14.24 1.35 -9.30
CA GLN A 267 -15.68 1.39 -9.03
C GLN A 267 -16.42 0.19 -9.64
N LEU A 268 -15.97 -0.29 -10.80
CA LEU A 268 -16.52 -1.50 -11.43
C LEU A 268 -16.16 -2.76 -10.63
N GLN A 269 -14.95 -2.84 -10.09
CA GLN A 269 -14.52 -3.90 -9.18
C GLN A 269 -15.37 -3.95 -7.91
N VAL A 270 -15.60 -2.80 -7.26
CA VAL A 270 -16.48 -2.71 -6.08
C VAL A 270 -17.90 -3.16 -6.42
N ARG A 271 -18.44 -2.70 -7.55
CA ARG A 271 -19.78 -3.10 -7.98
C ARG A 271 -19.87 -4.61 -8.27
N ALA A 272 -18.84 -5.18 -8.88
CA ALA A 272 -18.78 -6.62 -9.14
C ALA A 272 -18.83 -7.43 -7.83
N LEU A 273 -18.01 -7.04 -6.83
CA LEU A 273 -17.99 -7.69 -5.52
C LEU A 273 -19.34 -7.54 -4.79
N LYS A 274 -19.93 -6.34 -4.76
CA LYS A 274 -21.24 -6.10 -4.12
C LYS A 274 -22.38 -6.89 -4.78
N ASN A 275 -22.24 -7.26 -6.05
CA ASN A 275 -23.22 -8.07 -6.79
C ASN A 275 -22.86 -9.56 -6.80
N ASP A 276 -21.89 -10.01 -6.01
CA ASP A 276 -21.39 -11.38 -5.96
C ASP A 276 -20.98 -11.91 -7.35
N ASN A 277 -20.46 -11.04 -8.21
CA ASN A 277 -19.98 -11.38 -9.55
C ASN A 277 -18.45 -11.41 -9.58
N PHE A 278 -17.87 -12.49 -9.06
CA PHE A 278 -16.43 -12.62 -8.94
C PHE A 278 -15.73 -12.76 -10.30
N ASP A 279 -16.37 -13.35 -11.32
CA ASP A 279 -15.82 -13.42 -12.67
C ASP A 279 -15.62 -12.02 -13.29
N ALA A 280 -16.59 -11.12 -13.12
CA ALA A 280 -16.44 -9.75 -13.54
C ALA A 280 -15.34 -9.03 -12.75
N PHE A 281 -15.21 -9.29 -11.45
CA PHE A 281 -14.12 -8.75 -10.63
C PHE A 281 -12.76 -9.21 -11.16
N LEU A 282 -12.56 -10.52 -11.42
CA LEU A 282 -11.31 -11.06 -11.98
C LEU A 282 -11.00 -10.49 -13.37
N HIS A 283 -12.01 -10.29 -14.20
CA HIS A 283 -11.86 -9.62 -15.49
C HIS A 283 -11.25 -8.21 -15.30
N TYR A 284 -11.77 -7.40 -14.38
CA TYR A 284 -11.24 -6.06 -14.11
C TYR A 284 -9.84 -6.08 -13.45
N VAL A 285 -9.50 -7.10 -12.66
CA VAL A 285 -8.14 -7.29 -12.16
C VAL A 285 -7.16 -7.53 -13.31
N ASN A 286 -7.51 -8.39 -14.25
CA ASN A 286 -6.68 -8.65 -15.44
C ASN A 286 -6.55 -7.42 -16.35
N GLU A 287 -7.63 -6.64 -16.54
CA GLU A 287 -7.55 -5.38 -17.27
C GLU A 287 -6.64 -4.36 -16.58
N SER A 288 -6.67 -4.29 -15.23
CA SER A 288 -5.75 -3.46 -14.44
C SER A 288 -4.30 -3.88 -14.65
N GLY A 289 -4.02 -5.19 -14.62
CA GLY A 289 -2.70 -5.75 -14.90
C GLY A 289 -2.20 -5.40 -16.31
N MET A 290 -3.05 -5.50 -17.30
CA MET A 290 -2.71 -5.12 -18.67
C MET A 290 -2.48 -3.61 -18.80
N ALA A 291 -3.31 -2.78 -18.15
CA ALA A 291 -3.15 -1.33 -18.14
C ALA A 291 -1.85 -0.91 -17.42
N SER A 292 -1.48 -1.59 -16.34
CA SER A 292 -0.18 -1.38 -15.68
C SER A 292 0.99 -1.67 -16.62
N TRP A 293 0.89 -2.70 -17.45
CA TRP A 293 1.94 -3.05 -18.41
C TRP A 293 2.02 -2.07 -19.59
N THR A 294 0.88 -1.75 -20.18
CA THR A 294 0.81 -1.02 -21.47
C THR A 294 0.74 0.50 -21.31
N LEU A 295 0.03 1.00 -20.31
CA LEU A 295 -0.26 2.42 -20.11
C LEU A 295 0.58 3.04 -19.00
N LEU A 296 0.50 2.49 -17.79
CA LEU A 296 1.27 2.97 -16.64
C LEU A 296 2.77 2.70 -16.81
N GLN A 297 3.11 1.57 -17.41
CA GLN A 297 4.48 1.11 -17.68
C GLN A 297 5.31 1.00 -16.39
N ASN A 298 4.73 0.34 -15.38
CA ASN A 298 5.40 0.06 -14.10
C ASN A 298 5.72 -1.43 -13.90
N VAL A 299 5.76 -2.20 -14.99
CA VAL A 299 6.14 -3.64 -14.95
C VAL A 299 7.63 -3.82 -15.23
N THR A 300 8.16 -3.14 -16.24
CA THR A 300 9.58 -3.20 -16.59
C THR A 300 10.19 -1.80 -16.52
N PRO A 301 11.28 -1.60 -15.77
CA PRO A 301 11.96 -0.31 -15.74
C PRO A 301 12.53 0.07 -17.11
N ALA A 302 12.63 1.36 -17.39
CA ALA A 302 13.17 1.84 -18.66
C ALA A 302 14.62 1.39 -18.86
N GLY A 303 14.92 0.90 -20.07
CA GLY A 303 16.28 0.43 -20.42
C GLY A 303 16.65 -0.98 -19.94
N TYR A 304 15.79 -1.66 -19.18
CA TYR A 304 16.04 -3.04 -18.74
C TYR A 304 15.66 -4.01 -19.86
N VAL A 305 16.64 -4.71 -20.40
CA VAL A 305 16.49 -5.66 -21.52
C VAL A 305 16.61 -7.10 -21.06
N GLU A 306 17.64 -7.42 -20.27
CA GLU A 306 17.96 -8.80 -19.87
C GLU A 306 17.27 -9.19 -18.54
N LYS A 307 17.11 -8.24 -17.61
CA LYS A 307 16.45 -8.44 -16.32
C LYS A 307 15.07 -7.80 -16.32
N GLN A 308 14.04 -8.62 -16.45
CA GLN A 308 12.64 -8.20 -16.46
C GLN A 308 11.84 -9.09 -15.50
N ASP A 309 12.27 -9.13 -14.25
CA ASP A 309 11.79 -10.10 -13.26
C ASP A 309 10.26 -10.01 -13.05
N MET A 310 9.70 -8.80 -12.93
CA MET A 310 8.26 -8.61 -12.78
C MET A 310 7.50 -9.04 -14.04
N ALA A 311 7.97 -8.68 -15.23
CA ALA A 311 7.34 -9.06 -16.49
C ALA A 311 7.36 -10.60 -16.66
N PHE A 312 8.48 -11.22 -16.36
CA PHE A 312 8.61 -12.69 -16.37
C PHE A 312 7.64 -13.33 -15.37
N THR A 313 7.58 -12.82 -14.14
CA THR A 313 6.68 -13.34 -13.08
C THR A 313 5.23 -13.27 -13.52
N ILE A 314 4.77 -12.12 -14.03
CA ILE A 314 3.38 -11.95 -14.49
C ILE A 314 3.08 -12.89 -15.67
N ALA A 315 3.98 -12.95 -16.67
CA ALA A 315 3.80 -13.81 -17.82
C ALA A 315 3.74 -15.30 -17.44
N LEU A 316 4.60 -15.74 -16.52
CA LEU A 316 4.56 -17.11 -16.00
C LEU A 316 3.26 -17.39 -15.26
N CYS A 317 2.80 -16.48 -14.40
CA CYS A 317 1.51 -16.62 -13.72
C CYS A 317 0.35 -16.73 -14.72
N GLN A 318 0.30 -15.87 -15.74
CA GLN A 318 -0.72 -15.91 -16.80
C GLN A 318 -0.72 -17.27 -17.53
N GLN A 319 0.47 -17.78 -17.84
CA GLN A 319 0.61 -19.09 -18.49
C GLN A 319 0.10 -20.24 -17.61
N LEU A 320 0.41 -20.20 -16.32
CA LEU A 320 -0.02 -21.24 -15.36
C LEU A 320 -1.51 -21.16 -15.05
N LEU A 321 -2.08 -19.96 -15.02
CA LEU A 321 -3.51 -19.74 -14.81
C LEU A 321 -4.34 -20.15 -16.03
N ALA A 322 -3.77 -20.15 -17.24
CA ALA A 322 -4.40 -20.58 -18.48
C ALA A 322 -5.80 -19.96 -18.73
N GLY A 323 -5.97 -18.70 -18.36
CA GLY A 323 -7.22 -17.93 -18.48
C GLY A 323 -8.19 -18.09 -17.31
N GLU A 324 -7.86 -18.88 -16.30
CA GLU A 324 -8.63 -18.99 -15.07
C GLU A 324 -7.97 -18.20 -13.94
N GLY A 325 -8.71 -17.30 -13.28
CA GLY A 325 -8.16 -16.42 -12.28
C GLY A 325 -7.62 -15.09 -12.84
N ALA A 326 -6.78 -14.43 -12.06
CA ALA A 326 -6.24 -13.14 -12.45
C ALA A 326 -4.83 -12.90 -11.86
N VAL A 327 -4.04 -12.07 -12.56
CA VAL A 327 -2.74 -11.61 -12.07
C VAL A 327 -2.47 -10.18 -12.51
N ARG A 328 -1.86 -9.40 -11.62
CA ARG A 328 -1.40 -8.04 -11.90
C ARG A 328 -0.13 -7.71 -11.10
N VAL A 329 0.55 -6.64 -11.50
CA VAL A 329 1.55 -6.03 -10.63
C VAL A 329 0.90 -5.58 -9.32
N HIS A 330 1.62 -5.67 -8.21
CA HIS A 330 1.17 -5.30 -6.88
C HIS A 330 1.97 -4.11 -6.34
N GLY A 331 1.26 -3.07 -5.85
CA GLY A 331 1.89 -1.86 -5.34
C GLY A 331 2.62 -1.04 -6.40
N GLY A 332 3.82 -0.56 -6.09
CA GLY A 332 4.59 0.36 -6.95
C GLY A 332 5.02 -0.21 -8.31
N GLY A 333 5.17 -1.51 -8.42
CA GLY A 333 5.63 -2.17 -9.64
C GLY A 333 7.16 -2.17 -9.79
N PHE A 334 7.65 -2.35 -11.02
CA PHE A 334 9.06 -2.47 -11.45
C PHE A 334 9.81 -3.62 -10.79
N ALA A 335 9.74 -3.70 -9.48
CA ALA A 335 10.27 -4.74 -8.62
C ALA A 335 9.19 -5.17 -7.61
N GLY A 336 9.54 -5.96 -6.59
CA GLY A 336 8.62 -6.37 -5.54
C GLY A 336 7.73 -7.53 -5.96
N THR A 337 6.42 -7.36 -5.82
CA THR A 337 5.49 -8.48 -5.90
C THR A 337 4.43 -8.34 -7.00
N ALA A 338 3.97 -9.49 -7.53
CA ALA A 338 2.73 -9.61 -8.26
C ALA A 338 1.62 -10.09 -7.33
N LEU A 339 0.37 -9.74 -7.62
CA LEU A 339 -0.83 -10.22 -6.95
C LEU A 339 -1.56 -11.18 -7.87
N ALA A 340 -1.96 -12.35 -7.35
CA ALA A 340 -2.72 -13.31 -8.12
C ALA A 340 -3.93 -13.86 -7.36
N PHE A 341 -4.98 -14.15 -8.13
CA PHE A 341 -6.16 -14.89 -7.70
C PHE A 341 -6.14 -16.24 -8.42
N VAL A 342 -5.88 -17.31 -7.69
CA VAL A 342 -5.65 -18.65 -8.22
C VAL A 342 -6.82 -19.56 -7.82
N PRO A 343 -7.45 -20.33 -8.73
CA PRO A 343 -8.46 -21.30 -8.35
C PRO A 343 -7.97 -22.20 -7.20
N ASN A 344 -8.79 -22.43 -6.18
CA ASN A 344 -8.39 -23.16 -4.98
C ASN A 344 -7.81 -24.55 -5.30
N GLU A 345 -8.42 -25.27 -6.23
CA GLU A 345 -7.99 -26.60 -6.64
C GLU A 345 -6.66 -26.63 -7.39
N LYS A 346 -6.22 -25.46 -7.94
CA LYS A 346 -4.95 -25.33 -8.68
C LYS A 346 -3.84 -24.72 -7.86
N PHE A 347 -4.14 -24.19 -6.66
CA PHE A 347 -3.18 -23.35 -5.91
C PHE A 347 -1.87 -24.08 -5.57
N GLU A 348 -1.92 -25.32 -5.10
CA GLU A 348 -0.70 -26.06 -4.75
C GLU A 348 0.17 -26.38 -5.97
N GLN A 349 -0.44 -26.70 -7.11
CA GLN A 349 0.28 -26.91 -8.36
C GLN A 349 0.89 -25.59 -8.87
N PHE A 350 0.11 -24.51 -8.84
CA PHE A 350 0.56 -23.18 -9.19
C PHE A 350 1.75 -22.75 -8.33
N LYS A 351 1.62 -22.84 -7.00
CA LYS A 351 2.70 -22.51 -6.05
C LYS A 351 3.96 -23.30 -6.34
N THR A 352 3.84 -24.62 -6.51
CA THR A 352 4.99 -25.48 -6.81
C THR A 352 5.71 -25.06 -8.09
N ALA A 353 4.96 -24.73 -9.15
CA ALA A 353 5.54 -24.31 -10.43
C ALA A 353 6.20 -22.93 -10.32
N ILE A 354 5.58 -21.98 -9.62
CA ILE A 354 6.14 -20.64 -9.39
C ILE A 354 7.42 -20.73 -8.55
N GLU A 355 7.40 -21.49 -7.46
CA GLU A 355 8.58 -21.63 -6.59
C GLU A 355 9.74 -22.41 -7.27
N ALA A 356 9.44 -23.32 -8.18
CA ALA A 356 10.46 -23.97 -8.99
C ALA A 356 11.16 -23.00 -9.95
N ALA A 357 10.46 -21.99 -10.44
CA ALA A 357 10.99 -21.00 -11.37
C ALA A 357 11.67 -19.78 -10.71
N LEU A 358 11.10 -19.30 -9.60
CA LEU A 358 11.52 -18.04 -8.95
C LEU A 358 12.25 -18.24 -7.62
N GLY A 359 12.17 -19.42 -7.04
CA GLY A 359 12.79 -19.75 -5.76
C GLY A 359 11.76 -20.11 -4.68
N SER A 360 12.18 -21.02 -3.79
CA SER A 360 11.32 -21.50 -2.69
C SER A 360 10.90 -20.35 -1.78
N GLY A 361 9.61 -20.30 -1.40
CA GLY A 361 9.07 -19.33 -0.49
C GLY A 361 8.69 -17.98 -1.13
N CYS A 362 8.74 -17.85 -2.46
CA CYS A 362 8.36 -16.61 -3.15
C CYS A 362 6.83 -16.43 -3.28
N CYS A 363 6.04 -17.48 -3.09
CA CYS A 363 4.58 -17.43 -3.21
C CYS A 363 3.91 -17.47 -1.82
N HIS A 364 3.30 -16.35 -1.44
CA HIS A 364 2.67 -16.15 -0.13
C HIS A 364 1.16 -16.12 -0.26
N LYS A 365 0.48 -17.12 0.33
CA LYS A 365 -0.98 -17.12 0.46
C LYS A 365 -1.39 -16.03 1.44
N LEU A 366 -2.44 -15.28 1.10
CA LEU A 366 -3.00 -14.23 1.93
C LEU A 366 -4.46 -14.54 2.27
N ALA A 367 -4.88 -14.17 3.47
CA ALA A 367 -6.28 -14.07 3.86
C ALA A 367 -6.59 -12.61 4.25
N ILE A 368 -7.77 -12.14 3.86
CA ILE A 368 -8.26 -10.82 4.28
C ILE A 368 -8.74 -10.93 5.73
N THR A 369 -8.35 -9.98 6.57
CA THR A 369 -8.67 -9.94 7.99
C THR A 369 -9.33 -8.61 8.36
N GLU A 370 -10.24 -8.64 9.37
CA GLU A 370 -10.95 -7.47 9.89
C GLU A 370 -10.03 -6.50 10.68
#